data_6ae93307c2802678dbfa49064d2c2603
#
_entry.id   6ae93307c2802678dbfa49064d2c2603
#
_cell.length_a   1.000
_cell.length_b   1.000
_cell.length_c   1.000
_cell.angle_alpha   90.00
_cell.angle_beta   90.00
_cell.angle_gamma   90.00
#
_symmetry.space_group_name_H-M   'P 1'
#
loop_
_entity.id
_entity.type
_entity.pdbx_description
1 polymer ?
#
loop_
_entity_poly.entity_id
_entity_poly.type
_entity_poly.pdbx_seq_one_letter_code
_entity_poly.pdbx_strand_id
1 'polypeptide(L)'
;MNWLRQWGHQVTSGPWPLYRLIALAMFVGAIQQLRFGVPDSLRSAAPHWFDWVWLSLMLVASALIIIAIGIMGDTAKSAHIEIGGLIPLFASMLIYIVGYWVSMGQPKSWLTTLPYAIAVFAVVRFFELRSRLRDTMAELAAEHPEED
;
A
#
# COMPACT_ATOMS: atom_id res chain seq x y z
N MET A 1 -15.04 20.48 -14.22
CA MET A 1 -14.01 21.01 -13.32
C MET A 1 -14.28 20.74 -11.83
N ASN A 2 -15.46 20.18 -11.47
CA ASN A 2 -15.84 19.88 -10.08
C ASN A 2 -15.22 18.57 -9.54
N TRP A 3 -14.87 17.63 -10.41
CA TRP A 3 -14.31 16.32 -10.04
C TRP A 3 -12.93 16.44 -9.36
N LEU A 4 -12.02 17.26 -9.87
CA LEU A 4 -10.71 17.48 -9.26
C LEU A 4 -10.79 18.16 -7.87
N ARG A 5 -11.76 19.07 -7.67
CA ARG A 5 -12.02 19.68 -6.36
C ARG A 5 -12.60 18.66 -5.36
N GLN A 6 -13.52 17.84 -5.81
CA GLN A 6 -14.10 16.77 -4.98
C GLN A 6 -13.05 15.74 -4.58
N TRP A 7 -12.19 15.35 -5.52
CA TRP A 7 -11.07 14.44 -5.26
C TRP A 7 -10.05 15.04 -4.29
N GLY A 8 -9.66 16.29 -4.48
CA GLY A 8 -8.79 17.01 -3.57
C GLY A 8 -9.35 17.09 -2.15
N HIS A 9 -10.65 17.33 -2.01
CA HIS A 9 -11.32 17.37 -0.71
C HIS A 9 -11.37 15.99 -0.04
N GLN A 10 -11.61 14.93 -0.78
CA GLN A 10 -11.59 13.55 -0.26
C GLN A 10 -10.17 13.11 0.18
N VAL A 11 -9.13 13.51 -0.55
CA VAL A 11 -7.74 13.18 -0.19
C VAL A 11 -7.32 13.87 1.10
N THR A 12 -7.79 15.10 1.34
CA THR A 12 -7.34 15.92 2.49
C THR A 12 -8.24 15.84 3.71
N SER A 13 -9.51 15.50 3.56
CA SER A 13 -10.51 15.52 4.64
C SER A 13 -10.84 14.17 5.29
N GLY A 14 -10.28 13.08 4.76
CA GLY A 14 -10.50 11.75 5.34
C GLY A 14 -9.62 11.46 6.57
N PRO A 15 -9.94 10.43 7.37
CA PRO A 15 -9.24 10.11 8.62
C PRO A 15 -7.74 9.78 8.44
N TRP A 16 -7.28 9.54 7.20
CA TRP A 16 -5.90 9.16 6.89
C TRP A 16 -5.36 9.88 5.64
N PRO A 17 -5.27 11.22 5.61
CA PRO A 17 -4.83 11.96 4.43
C PRO A 17 -3.40 11.61 4.02
N LEU A 18 -2.52 11.41 4.99
CA LEU A 18 -1.12 11.03 4.75
C LEU A 18 -1.00 9.68 4.04
N TYR A 19 -1.81 8.70 4.43
CA TYR A 19 -1.82 7.38 3.80
C TYR A 19 -2.22 7.43 2.33
N ARG A 20 -3.22 8.24 2.00
CA ARG A 20 -3.66 8.45 0.62
C ARG A 20 -2.57 9.11 -0.23
N LEU A 21 -1.88 10.10 0.34
CA LEU A 21 -0.76 10.76 -0.32
C LEU A 21 0.42 9.80 -0.54
N ILE A 22 0.73 8.96 0.44
CA ILE A 22 1.78 7.94 0.31
C ILE A 22 1.42 6.95 -0.81
N ALA A 23 0.19 6.43 -0.85
CA ALA A 23 -0.24 5.51 -1.89
C ALA A 23 -0.16 6.16 -3.29
N LEU A 24 -0.57 7.42 -3.41
CA LEU A 24 -0.47 8.18 -4.66
C LEU A 24 1.00 8.41 -5.05
N ALA A 25 1.85 8.82 -4.11
CA ALA A 25 3.27 9.04 -4.36
C ALA A 25 3.97 7.74 -4.79
N MET A 26 3.62 6.61 -4.20
CA MET A 26 4.15 5.30 -4.59
C MET A 26 3.68 4.90 -5.99
N PHE A 27 2.43 5.16 -6.34
CA PHE A 27 1.90 4.89 -7.68
C PHE A 27 2.63 5.72 -8.74
N VAL A 28 2.75 7.03 -8.50
CA VAL A 28 3.51 7.94 -9.40
C VAL A 28 4.97 7.53 -9.48
N GLY A 29 5.60 7.19 -8.33
CA GLY A 29 6.97 6.71 -8.28
C GLY A 29 7.17 5.42 -9.08
N ALA A 30 6.24 4.46 -9.00
CA ALA A 30 6.28 3.24 -9.78
C ALA A 30 6.17 3.51 -11.30
N ILE A 31 5.28 4.44 -11.70
CA ILE A 31 5.21 4.87 -13.12
C ILE A 31 6.50 5.55 -13.58
N GLN A 32 7.09 6.40 -12.75
CA GLN A 32 8.39 7.02 -13.08
C GLN A 32 9.48 5.97 -13.27
N GLN A 33 9.52 4.94 -12.43
CA GLN A 33 10.50 3.86 -12.52
C GLN A 33 10.32 2.96 -13.77
N LEU A 34 9.10 2.84 -14.30
CA LEU A 34 8.88 2.23 -15.61
C LEU A 34 9.67 2.96 -16.72
N ARG A 35 9.81 4.28 -16.59
CA ARG A 35 10.47 5.12 -17.58
C ARG A 35 11.97 5.28 -17.34
N PHE A 36 12.37 5.43 -16.08
CA PHE A 36 13.75 5.77 -15.69
C PHE A 36 14.53 4.57 -15.14
N GLY A 37 13.86 3.45 -14.89
CA GLY A 37 14.43 2.24 -14.28
C GLY A 37 14.29 2.24 -12.77
N VAL A 38 14.55 1.06 -12.19
CA VAL A 38 14.53 0.83 -10.74
C VAL A 38 15.80 1.39 -10.07
N PRO A 39 15.76 1.64 -8.74
CA PRO A 39 16.93 2.09 -8.00
C PRO A 39 18.14 1.16 -8.16
N ASP A 40 19.34 1.75 -8.24
CA ASP A 40 20.60 1.01 -8.44
C ASP A 40 20.86 -0.01 -7.32
N SER A 41 20.36 0.25 -6.12
CA SER A 41 20.44 -0.69 -4.98
C SER A 41 19.72 -2.01 -5.23
N LEU A 42 18.60 -1.99 -5.95
CA LEU A 42 17.86 -3.19 -6.36
C LEU A 42 18.54 -3.86 -7.55
N ARG A 43 18.92 -3.06 -8.54
CA ARG A 43 19.57 -3.55 -9.76
C ARG A 43 20.89 -4.25 -9.49
N SER A 44 21.65 -3.81 -8.50
CA SER A 44 22.92 -4.44 -8.11
C SER A 44 22.73 -5.69 -7.24
N ALA A 45 21.60 -5.83 -6.56
CA ALA A 45 21.32 -6.91 -5.62
C ALA A 45 20.65 -8.14 -6.27
N ALA A 46 20.00 -7.98 -7.44
CA ALA A 46 19.15 -9.02 -8.04
C ALA A 46 19.27 -9.06 -9.56
N PRO A 47 18.92 -10.20 -10.22
CA PRO A 47 18.85 -10.30 -11.67
C PRO A 47 17.84 -9.33 -12.27
N HIS A 48 18.05 -8.90 -13.50
CA HIS A 48 17.25 -7.87 -14.18
C HIS A 48 15.75 -8.18 -14.30
N TRP A 49 15.35 -9.47 -14.39
CA TRP A 49 13.93 -9.85 -14.40
C TRP A 49 13.21 -9.50 -13.10
N PHE A 50 13.95 -9.39 -12.00
CA PHE A 50 13.43 -9.06 -10.69
C PHE A 50 12.94 -7.61 -10.56
N ASP A 51 13.49 -6.72 -11.37
CA ASP A 51 13.05 -5.34 -11.49
C ASP A 51 11.56 -5.26 -11.84
N TRP A 52 11.13 -6.11 -12.77
CA TRP A 52 9.73 -6.19 -13.20
C TRP A 52 8.80 -6.74 -12.12
N VAL A 53 9.26 -7.73 -11.36
CA VAL A 53 8.48 -8.29 -10.23
C VAL A 53 8.25 -7.21 -9.18
N TRP A 54 9.31 -6.55 -8.75
CA TRP A 54 9.23 -5.50 -7.74
C TRP A 54 8.35 -4.32 -8.19
N LEU A 55 8.52 -3.88 -9.41
CA LEU A 55 7.76 -2.80 -10.01
C LEU A 55 6.27 -3.15 -10.12
N SER A 56 5.96 -4.37 -10.54
CA SER A 56 4.58 -4.87 -10.60
C SER A 56 3.93 -4.92 -9.23
N LEU A 57 4.65 -5.37 -8.20
CA LEU A 57 4.16 -5.37 -6.82
C LEU A 57 3.83 -3.95 -6.35
N MET A 58 4.70 -2.98 -6.60
CA MET A 58 4.46 -1.57 -6.24
C MET A 58 3.25 -0.99 -6.97
N LEU A 59 3.12 -1.23 -8.28
CA LEU A 59 2.00 -0.73 -9.08
C LEU A 59 0.67 -1.34 -8.62
N VAL A 60 0.63 -2.66 -8.47
CA VAL A 60 -0.59 -3.37 -8.03
C VAL A 60 -0.97 -2.93 -6.61
N ALA A 61 -0.02 -2.88 -5.69
CA ALA A 61 -0.25 -2.45 -4.32
C ALA A 61 -0.88 -1.06 -4.26
N SER A 62 -0.20 -0.09 -4.86
CA SER A 62 -0.66 1.31 -4.83
C SER A 62 -1.98 1.52 -5.57
N ALA A 63 -2.20 0.84 -6.72
CA ALA A 63 -3.45 0.90 -7.44
C ALA A 63 -4.62 0.34 -6.62
N LEU A 64 -4.48 -0.84 -6.00
CA LEU A 64 -5.51 -1.44 -5.15
C LEU A 64 -5.85 -0.55 -3.95
N ILE A 65 -4.84 0.02 -3.29
CA ILE A 65 -5.04 0.93 -2.17
C ILE A 65 -5.78 2.20 -2.62
N ILE A 66 -5.38 2.80 -3.75
CA ILE A 66 -6.05 4.00 -4.30
C ILE A 66 -7.50 3.70 -4.66
N ILE A 67 -7.78 2.55 -5.28
CA ILE A 67 -9.14 2.12 -5.62
C ILE A 67 -9.97 1.94 -4.35
N ALA A 68 -9.44 1.23 -3.37
CA ALA A 68 -10.13 0.98 -2.10
C ALA A 68 -10.53 2.28 -1.41
N ILE A 69 -9.56 3.17 -1.18
CA ILE A 69 -9.76 4.36 -0.35
C ILE A 69 -10.34 5.53 -1.14
N GLY A 70 -10.01 5.63 -2.44
CA GLY A 70 -10.38 6.77 -3.27
C GLY A 70 -11.72 6.61 -3.99
N ILE A 71 -12.10 5.39 -4.36
CA ILE A 71 -13.25 5.11 -5.22
C ILE A 71 -14.37 4.42 -4.47
N MET A 72 -14.05 3.41 -3.64
CA MET A 72 -15.07 2.54 -3.03
C MET A 72 -15.61 3.05 -1.70
N GLY A 73 -14.96 4.05 -1.08
CA GLY A 73 -15.36 4.58 0.23
C GLY A 73 -15.17 3.55 1.36
N ASP A 74 -15.85 3.77 2.49
CA ASP A 74 -15.73 2.93 3.68
C ASP A 74 -16.75 1.78 3.65
N THR A 75 -16.41 0.71 2.94
CA THR A 75 -17.24 -0.49 2.78
C THR A 75 -16.44 -1.75 3.11
N ALA A 76 -17.11 -2.85 3.48
CA ALA A 76 -16.45 -4.14 3.70
C ALA A 76 -15.69 -4.62 2.45
N LYS A 77 -16.21 -4.36 1.24
CA LYS A 77 -15.52 -4.68 -0.02
C LYS A 77 -14.25 -3.86 -0.20
N SER A 78 -14.30 -2.56 0.14
CA SER A 78 -13.12 -1.68 0.13
C SER A 78 -12.03 -2.21 1.06
N ALA A 79 -12.40 -2.63 2.28
CA ALA A 79 -11.45 -3.20 3.23
C ALA A 79 -10.75 -4.46 2.70
N HIS A 80 -11.46 -5.35 2.01
CA HIS A 80 -10.85 -6.53 1.38
C HIS A 80 -9.86 -6.16 0.26
N ILE A 81 -10.20 -5.18 -0.57
CA ILE A 81 -9.33 -4.71 -1.65
C ILE A 81 -8.11 -3.99 -1.06
N GLU A 82 -8.30 -3.20 0.00
CA GLU A 82 -7.19 -2.55 0.71
C GLU A 82 -6.22 -3.59 1.30
N ILE A 83 -6.74 -4.64 1.95
CA ILE A 83 -5.94 -5.77 2.44
C ILE A 83 -5.16 -6.43 1.29
N GLY A 84 -5.83 -6.66 0.15
CA GLY A 84 -5.19 -7.17 -1.06
C GLY A 84 -4.04 -6.29 -1.57
N GLY A 85 -4.12 -4.98 -1.38
CA GLY A 85 -3.08 -4.02 -1.73
C GLY A 85 -1.94 -3.95 -0.70
N LEU A 86 -2.24 -4.14 0.59
CA LEU A 86 -1.22 -4.09 1.66
C LEU A 86 -0.23 -5.25 1.59
N ILE A 87 -0.64 -6.42 1.14
CA ILE A 87 0.23 -7.60 1.02
C ILE A 87 1.36 -7.35 0.00
N PRO A 88 1.08 -7.00 -1.28
CA PRO A 88 2.14 -6.70 -2.23
C PRO A 88 2.91 -5.41 -1.86
N LEU A 89 2.30 -4.46 -1.15
CA LEU A 89 3.02 -3.30 -0.61
C LEU A 89 4.10 -3.74 0.37
N PHE A 90 3.74 -4.55 1.35
CA PHE A 90 4.69 -5.08 2.33
C PHE A 90 5.79 -5.88 1.65
N ALA A 91 5.44 -6.78 0.72
CA ALA A 91 6.41 -7.57 -0.04
C ALA A 91 7.39 -6.69 -0.82
N SER A 92 6.90 -5.64 -1.51
CA SER A 92 7.76 -4.72 -2.25
C SER A 92 8.73 -3.93 -1.36
N MET A 93 8.28 -3.54 -0.15
CA MET A 93 9.14 -2.86 0.82
C MET A 93 10.20 -3.80 1.38
N LEU A 94 9.85 -5.07 1.70
CA LEU A 94 10.83 -6.07 2.13
C LEU A 94 11.89 -6.32 1.07
N ILE A 95 11.50 -6.48 -0.17
CA ILE A 95 12.41 -6.64 -1.30
C ILE A 95 13.39 -5.46 -1.38
N TYR A 96 12.88 -4.24 -1.27
CA TYR A 96 13.73 -3.04 -1.28
C TYR A 96 14.70 -3.02 -0.10
N ILE A 97 14.22 -3.31 1.12
CA ILE A 97 15.03 -3.34 2.33
C ILE A 97 16.17 -4.35 2.19
N VAL A 98 15.84 -5.58 1.80
CA VAL A 98 16.83 -6.66 1.62
C VAL A 98 17.83 -6.30 0.51
N GLY A 99 17.35 -5.83 -0.64
CA GLY A 99 18.20 -5.38 -1.74
C GLY A 99 19.15 -4.26 -1.33
N TYR A 100 18.65 -3.29 -0.56
CA TYR A 100 19.49 -2.21 -0.04
C TYR A 100 20.59 -2.74 0.91
N TRP A 101 20.24 -3.63 1.85
CA TRP A 101 21.22 -4.23 2.78
C TRP A 101 22.30 -5.03 2.06
N VAL A 102 21.93 -5.80 1.05
CA VAL A 102 22.86 -6.60 0.26
C VAL A 102 23.81 -5.73 -0.56
N SER A 103 23.31 -4.63 -1.14
CA SER A 103 24.10 -3.80 -2.06
C SER A 103 24.88 -2.67 -1.36
N MET A 104 24.27 -2.02 -0.36
CA MET A 104 24.79 -0.79 0.25
C MET A 104 25.15 -0.95 1.74
N GLY A 105 24.79 -2.06 2.36
CA GLY A 105 24.93 -2.29 3.80
C GLY A 105 23.92 -1.52 4.64
N GLN A 106 24.33 -1.02 5.81
CA GLN A 106 23.41 -0.34 6.73
C GLN A 106 22.89 0.99 6.16
N PRO A 107 21.61 1.34 6.41
CA PRO A 107 21.04 2.60 5.99
C PRO A 107 21.76 3.79 6.66
N LYS A 108 22.28 4.70 5.83
CA LYS A 108 23.07 5.87 6.27
C LYS A 108 22.25 7.18 6.26
N SER A 109 21.02 7.16 5.75
CA SER A 109 20.17 8.33 5.61
C SER A 109 18.77 8.04 6.15
N TRP A 110 18.10 9.07 6.68
CA TRP A 110 16.73 8.96 7.12
C TRP A 110 15.76 8.56 5.98
N LEU A 111 16.07 8.95 4.73
CA LEU A 111 15.29 8.55 3.56
C LEU A 111 15.32 7.04 3.31
N THR A 112 16.44 6.39 3.65
CA THR A 112 16.57 4.93 3.51
C THR A 112 15.83 4.16 4.60
N THR A 113 15.39 4.84 5.67
CA THR A 113 14.54 4.25 6.71
C THR A 113 13.04 4.33 6.40
N LEU A 114 12.63 5.15 5.42
CA LEU A 114 11.23 5.30 5.05
C LEU A 114 10.54 3.99 4.62
N PRO A 115 11.17 3.10 3.81
CA PRO A 115 10.60 1.80 3.48
C PRO A 115 10.29 0.92 4.69
N TYR A 116 11.08 1.01 5.77
CA TYR A 116 10.78 0.28 7.01
C TYR A 116 9.50 0.80 7.66
N ALA A 117 9.34 2.12 7.73
CA ALA A 117 8.12 2.72 8.28
C ALA A 117 6.88 2.33 7.47
N ILE A 118 7.00 2.29 6.13
CA ILE A 118 5.91 1.86 5.25
C ILE A 118 5.60 0.37 5.45
N ALA A 119 6.62 -0.48 5.59
CA ALA A 119 6.43 -1.91 5.86
C ALA A 119 5.72 -2.14 7.19
N VAL A 120 6.16 -1.49 8.26
CA VAL A 120 5.51 -1.56 9.59
C VAL A 120 4.07 -1.04 9.52
N PHE A 121 3.86 0.09 8.84
CA PHE A 121 2.53 0.64 8.64
C PHE A 121 1.60 -0.35 7.92
N ALA A 122 2.08 -1.01 6.85
CA ALA A 122 1.29 -1.99 6.12
C ALA A 122 0.83 -3.16 7.02
N VAL A 123 1.71 -3.64 7.91
CA VAL A 123 1.39 -4.69 8.88
C VAL A 123 0.34 -4.21 9.89
N VAL A 124 0.55 -3.04 10.50
CA VAL A 124 -0.40 -2.48 11.48
C VAL A 124 -1.78 -2.27 10.84
N ARG A 125 -1.81 -1.68 9.65
CA ARG A 125 -3.04 -1.41 8.91
C ARG A 125 -3.77 -2.70 8.51
N PHE A 126 -3.03 -3.73 8.12
CA PHE A 126 -3.60 -5.05 7.83
C PHE A 126 -4.35 -5.64 9.03
N PHE A 127 -3.75 -5.60 10.22
CA PHE A 127 -4.41 -6.10 11.44
C PHE A 127 -5.59 -5.25 11.86
N GLU A 128 -5.51 -3.94 11.71
CA GLU A 128 -6.62 -3.02 11.98
C GLU A 128 -7.84 -3.35 11.10
N LEU A 129 -7.64 -3.47 9.78
CA LEU A 129 -8.71 -3.79 8.84
C LEU A 129 -9.31 -5.18 9.11
N ARG A 130 -8.46 -6.16 9.44
CA ARG A 130 -8.92 -7.50 9.77
C ARG A 130 -9.74 -7.53 11.06
N SER A 131 -9.38 -6.71 12.05
CA SER A 131 -10.19 -6.57 13.27
C SER A 131 -11.55 -5.96 12.97
N ARG A 132 -11.58 -4.84 12.24
CA ARG A 132 -12.84 -4.17 11.85
C ARG A 132 -13.77 -5.09 11.08
N LEU A 133 -13.25 -5.88 10.12
CA LEU A 133 -14.05 -6.84 9.37
C LEU A 133 -14.66 -7.92 10.26
N ARG A 134 -13.91 -8.41 11.25
CA ARG A 134 -14.42 -9.40 12.22
C ARG A 134 -15.54 -8.81 13.09
N ASP A 135 -15.35 -7.59 13.57
CA ASP A 135 -16.34 -6.91 14.42
C ASP A 135 -17.64 -6.68 13.64
N THR A 136 -17.54 -6.19 12.38
CA THR A 136 -18.72 -6.01 11.51
C THR A 136 -19.44 -7.34 11.21
N MET A 137 -18.70 -8.43 10.99
CA MET A 137 -19.31 -9.75 10.77
C MET A 137 -20.00 -10.29 12.02
N ALA A 138 -19.42 -10.03 13.21
CA ALA A 138 -20.02 -10.42 14.48
C ALA A 138 -21.33 -9.65 14.76
N GLU A 139 -21.37 -8.35 14.45
CA GLU A 139 -22.57 -7.52 14.55
C GLU A 139 -23.68 -8.02 13.63
N LEU A 140 -23.37 -8.31 12.35
CA LEU A 140 -24.34 -8.84 11.39
C LEU A 140 -24.90 -10.21 11.81
N ALA A 141 -24.06 -11.07 12.39
CA ALA A 141 -24.50 -12.37 12.89
C ALA A 141 -25.39 -12.25 14.14
N ALA A 142 -25.19 -11.20 14.95
CA ALA A 142 -26.03 -10.93 16.11
C ALA A 142 -27.40 -10.30 15.73
N GLU A 143 -27.48 -9.56 14.62
CA GLU A 143 -28.72 -8.97 14.10
C GLU A 143 -29.62 -9.98 13.38
N HIS A 144 -29.04 -11.06 12.84
CA HIS A 144 -29.76 -12.14 12.19
C HIS A 144 -29.48 -13.47 12.90
N PRO A 145 -29.96 -13.67 14.15
CA PRO A 145 -29.97 -15.00 14.76
C PRO A 145 -30.83 -15.88 13.84
N GLU A 146 -30.22 -17.00 13.36
CA GLU A 146 -30.89 -17.94 12.46
C GLU A 146 -32.25 -18.30 13.04
N GLU A 147 -33.28 -18.03 12.26
CA GLU A 147 -34.63 -18.54 12.53
C GLU A 147 -34.60 -20.06 12.21
N ASP A 148 -34.14 -20.85 13.21
CA ASP A 148 -34.31 -22.32 13.24
C ASP A 148 -35.71 -22.70 13.77
#